data_fd757ad071c5edfcb42e9215b41a6d9c
#
_entry.id   fd757ad071c5edfcb42e9215b41a6d9c
#
_cell.length_a   1.000
_cell.length_b   1.000
_cell.length_c   1.000
_cell.angle_alpha   90.00
_cell.angle_beta   90.00
_cell.angle_gamma   90.00
#
_symmetry.space_group_name_H-M   'P 1'
#
loop_
_entity.id
_entity.type
_entity.pdbx_description
1 polymer ?
#
loop_
_entity_poly.entity_id
_entity_poly.type
_entity_poly.pdbx_seq_one_letter_code
_entity_poly.pdbx_strand_id
1 'polypeptide(L)'
;MSQAPRRVPQLLATLAILAVAMIAFSVYVGRNAGGSPGTAPTPTPSPSVSAAAAACGSLNFGPALAATAGNAGKHTYSAAPPLAINTAHHYLVTIVTSKGTITLCLDPKLAPNTVNNFVFLTRNQFYDGLKFHRVEPTFVIQGGDPLGTGSGGPGYKFADEPVLGAYTAGAVAMANSGANTNGSQFFICTVDDTTKLAKSYNLFGYVQTGMDVVLKIAVGDTMTSVTVQEETS
;
A
#
# COMPACT_ATOMS: atom_id res chain seq x y z
N MET A 1 -61.21 -30.74 18.13
CA MET A 1 -60.44 -29.90 19.06
C MET A 1 -59.13 -29.57 18.36
N SER A 2 -59.07 -28.37 17.78
CA SER A 2 -57.97 -27.89 16.97
C SER A 2 -57.04 -27.04 17.84
N GLN A 3 -55.74 -27.35 17.93
CA GLN A 3 -54.73 -26.50 18.56
C GLN A 3 -53.94 -25.75 17.49
N ALA A 4 -53.97 -24.42 17.58
CA ALA A 4 -53.24 -23.53 16.74
C ALA A 4 -51.71 -23.50 17.11
N PRO A 5 -50.79 -23.27 16.15
CA PRO A 5 -49.35 -23.19 16.43
C PRO A 5 -48.98 -21.84 17.07
N ARG A 6 -48.17 -21.92 18.14
CA ARG A 6 -47.58 -20.78 18.84
C ARG A 6 -46.52 -20.09 17.95
N ARG A 7 -46.69 -18.79 17.76
CA ARG A 7 -45.71 -17.92 17.14
C ARG A 7 -44.52 -17.67 18.10
N VAL A 8 -43.30 -17.91 17.65
CA VAL A 8 -42.04 -17.52 18.32
C VAL A 8 -41.73 -16.10 17.93
N PRO A 9 -41.41 -15.16 18.83
CA PRO A 9 -41.01 -13.82 18.47
C PRO A 9 -39.57 -13.81 17.94
N GLN A 10 -39.41 -13.13 16.80
CA GLN A 10 -38.08 -12.84 16.23
C GLN A 10 -37.35 -11.86 17.16
N LEU A 11 -36.20 -12.30 17.71
CA LEU A 11 -35.26 -11.41 18.40
C LEU A 11 -34.52 -10.56 17.38
N LEU A 12 -34.60 -9.27 17.61
CA LEU A 12 -33.88 -8.18 16.92
C LEU A 12 -32.37 -8.43 16.91
N ALA A 13 -31.81 -8.46 15.72
CA ALA A 13 -30.35 -8.36 15.52
C ALA A 13 -29.93 -6.92 15.87
N THR A 14 -29.16 -6.78 16.92
CA THR A 14 -28.55 -5.50 17.33
C THR A 14 -27.42 -5.14 16.35
N LEU A 15 -27.65 -4.05 15.63
CA LEU A 15 -26.67 -3.36 14.81
C LEU A 15 -25.61 -2.72 15.73
N ALA A 16 -24.38 -3.20 15.68
CA ALA A 16 -23.25 -2.51 16.32
C ALA A 16 -22.82 -1.32 15.45
N ILE A 17 -23.26 -0.13 15.84
CA ILE A 17 -22.83 1.13 15.25
C ILE A 17 -21.46 1.48 15.85
N LEU A 18 -20.42 1.45 15.04
CA LEU A 18 -19.11 2.02 15.39
C LEU A 18 -19.23 3.52 15.45
N ALA A 19 -19.08 4.09 16.65
CA ALA A 19 -19.05 5.52 16.88
C ALA A 19 -17.77 6.13 16.29
N VAL A 20 -17.93 6.95 15.26
CA VAL A 20 -16.90 7.87 14.77
C VAL A 20 -16.85 9.05 15.75
N ALA A 21 -15.76 9.17 16.51
CA ALA A 21 -15.51 10.34 17.33
C ALA A 21 -15.15 11.53 16.44
N MET A 22 -16.11 12.45 16.23
CA MET A 22 -15.84 13.78 15.68
C MET A 22 -15.24 14.65 16.79
N ILE A 23 -13.97 15.00 16.65
CA ILE A 23 -13.37 16.08 17.46
C ILE A 23 -13.66 17.39 16.73
N ALA A 24 -14.55 18.19 17.33
CA ALA A 24 -14.83 19.53 16.91
C ALA A 24 -13.64 20.44 17.25
N PHE A 25 -13.02 21.04 16.25
CA PHE A 25 -11.99 22.05 16.42
C PHE A 25 -12.66 23.43 16.53
N SER A 26 -12.68 24.01 17.73
CA SER A 26 -13.15 25.40 17.97
C SER A 26 -12.19 26.41 17.35
N VAL A 27 -12.69 27.18 16.40
CA VAL A 27 -11.97 28.34 15.84
C VAL A 27 -12.01 29.48 16.84
N TYR A 28 -10.85 29.83 17.41
CA TYR A 28 -10.70 31.08 18.17
C TYR A 28 -10.20 32.17 17.21
N VAL A 29 -11.07 33.12 16.90
CA VAL A 29 -10.74 34.32 16.13
C VAL A 29 -10.23 35.41 17.07
N GLY A 30 -8.92 35.56 17.13
CA GLY A 30 -8.26 36.70 17.75
C GLY A 30 -7.88 37.75 16.70
N ARG A 31 -8.53 38.90 16.69
CA ARG A 31 -8.13 40.09 15.92
C ARG A 31 -6.89 40.69 16.57
N ASN A 32 -5.81 40.86 15.83
CA ASN A 32 -4.88 41.98 16.02
C ASN A 32 -4.23 42.34 14.70
N ALA A 33 -4.44 43.61 14.32
CA ALA A 33 -3.82 44.22 13.17
C ALA A 33 -2.42 44.70 13.54
N GLY A 34 -1.42 44.30 12.73
CA GLY A 34 -0.04 44.77 12.82
C GLY A 34 0.72 44.24 11.60
N GLY A 35 0.81 45.04 10.55
CA GLY A 35 1.53 44.65 9.34
C GLY A 35 3.03 44.60 9.57
N SER A 36 3.68 43.51 9.09
CA SER A 36 5.10 43.45 8.80
C SER A 36 5.27 42.83 7.41
N PRO A 37 6.31 43.23 6.64
CA PRO A 37 6.45 42.80 5.24
C PRO A 37 6.69 41.31 5.14
N GLY A 38 5.93 40.68 4.23
CA GLY A 38 5.90 39.24 4.03
C GLY A 38 7.26 38.68 3.67
N THR A 39 7.77 37.82 4.55
CA THR A 39 8.77 36.83 4.20
C THR A 39 8.10 35.78 3.30
N ALA A 40 8.67 35.57 2.13
CA ALA A 40 8.25 34.52 1.22
C ALA A 40 8.24 33.17 1.96
N PRO A 41 7.25 32.27 1.70
CA PRO A 41 7.22 30.97 2.34
C PRO A 41 8.51 30.22 2.03
N THR A 42 9.24 29.85 3.08
CA THR A 42 10.40 28.95 2.96
C THR A 42 9.91 27.65 2.29
N PRO A 43 10.58 27.16 1.23
CA PRO A 43 10.17 25.91 0.60
C PRO A 43 10.19 24.81 1.64
N THR A 44 9.04 24.14 1.81
CA THR A 44 8.91 22.95 2.66
C THR A 44 9.96 21.94 2.17
N PRO A 45 10.84 21.42 3.05
CA PRO A 45 11.85 20.45 2.63
C PRO A 45 11.15 19.25 1.99
N SER A 46 11.57 18.91 0.78
CA SER A 46 11.14 17.69 0.09
C SER A 46 11.48 16.50 1.01
N PRO A 47 10.56 15.54 1.21
CA PRO A 47 10.85 14.40 2.07
C PRO A 47 12.12 13.70 1.59
N SER A 48 13.11 13.58 2.46
CA SER A 48 14.35 12.89 2.16
C SER A 48 14.04 11.40 1.92
N VAL A 49 14.48 10.86 0.78
CA VAL A 49 14.43 9.41 0.51
C VAL A 49 15.15 8.67 1.64
N SER A 50 14.53 7.59 2.13
CA SER A 50 15.17 6.77 3.16
C SER A 50 16.47 6.14 2.62
N ALA A 51 17.43 5.84 3.49
CA ALA A 51 18.68 5.19 3.09
C ALA A 51 18.44 3.84 2.36
N ALA A 52 17.34 3.14 2.68
CA ALA A 52 16.93 1.91 2.00
C ALA A 52 16.40 2.16 0.57
N ALA A 53 15.75 3.30 0.32
CA ALA A 53 15.36 3.71 -1.03
C ALA A 53 16.59 4.08 -1.88
N ALA A 54 17.63 4.65 -1.27
CA ALA A 54 18.88 4.97 -1.95
C ALA A 54 19.61 3.73 -2.49
N ALA A 55 19.35 2.54 -1.96
CA ALA A 55 20.03 1.30 -2.36
C ALA A 55 19.84 0.98 -3.86
N CYS A 56 18.62 1.08 -4.38
CA CYS A 56 18.35 0.81 -5.81
C CYS A 56 18.93 1.87 -6.77
N GLY A 57 19.24 3.07 -6.30
CA GLY A 57 19.70 4.16 -7.15
C GLY A 57 21.07 3.93 -7.80
N SER A 58 21.89 3.06 -7.24
CA SER A 58 23.22 2.70 -7.73
C SER A 58 23.30 1.31 -8.38
N LEU A 59 22.22 0.58 -8.45
CA LEU A 59 22.16 -0.78 -8.97
C LEU A 59 21.74 -0.78 -10.45
N ASN A 60 22.18 -1.82 -11.18
CA ASN A 60 21.72 -2.07 -12.52
C ASN A 60 20.58 -3.08 -12.50
N PHE A 61 19.59 -2.89 -13.36
CA PHE A 61 18.43 -3.74 -13.48
C PHE A 61 18.31 -4.31 -14.90
N GLY A 62 17.90 -5.55 -14.99
CA GLY A 62 17.62 -6.25 -16.25
C GLY A 62 16.32 -5.73 -16.91
N PRO A 63 15.87 -6.38 -17.98
CA PRO A 63 14.57 -6.08 -18.58
C PRO A 63 13.44 -6.42 -17.62
N ALA A 64 12.24 -5.86 -17.88
CA ALA A 64 11.04 -6.21 -17.13
C ALA A 64 10.76 -7.72 -17.20
N LEU A 65 10.45 -8.31 -16.04
CA LEU A 65 10.16 -9.73 -15.94
C LEU A 65 8.87 -10.06 -16.68
N ALA A 66 8.94 -11.03 -17.59
CA ALA A 66 7.79 -11.48 -18.35
C ALA A 66 6.76 -12.22 -17.46
N ALA A 67 5.49 -12.15 -17.86
CA ALA A 67 4.44 -12.93 -17.21
C ALA A 67 4.71 -14.43 -17.29
N THR A 68 4.31 -15.15 -16.25
CA THR A 68 4.33 -16.63 -16.27
C THR A 68 3.24 -17.14 -17.20
N ALA A 69 3.55 -18.14 -18.00
CA ALA A 69 2.60 -18.69 -18.98
C ALA A 69 1.23 -18.99 -18.37
N GLY A 70 0.18 -18.46 -19.01
CA GLY A 70 -1.21 -18.61 -18.56
C GLY A 70 -1.62 -17.80 -17.33
N ASN A 71 -0.78 -16.91 -16.81
CA ASN A 71 -1.10 -16.09 -15.62
C ASN A 71 -1.27 -14.59 -15.92
N ALA A 72 -0.93 -14.11 -17.13
CA ALA A 72 -1.06 -12.71 -17.48
C ALA A 72 -2.50 -12.19 -17.28
N GLY A 73 -2.66 -11.10 -16.54
CA GLY A 73 -3.95 -10.44 -16.27
C GLY A 73 -4.89 -11.22 -15.34
N LYS A 74 -4.45 -12.29 -14.69
CA LYS A 74 -5.26 -12.99 -13.68
C LYS A 74 -5.31 -12.21 -12.36
N HIS A 75 -6.52 -12.12 -11.79
CA HIS A 75 -6.74 -11.51 -10.47
C HIS A 75 -7.11 -12.53 -9.38
N THR A 76 -7.03 -13.83 -9.66
CA THR A 76 -7.34 -14.88 -8.67
C THR A 76 -6.44 -16.09 -8.87
N TYR A 77 -5.89 -16.58 -7.77
CA TYR A 77 -5.00 -17.74 -7.70
C TYR A 77 -5.42 -18.64 -6.54
N SER A 78 -5.16 -19.93 -6.64
CA SER A 78 -5.55 -20.92 -5.64
C SER A 78 -4.63 -20.97 -4.41
N ALA A 79 -3.40 -20.47 -4.52
CA ALA A 79 -2.41 -20.47 -3.44
C ALA A 79 -1.38 -19.35 -3.64
N ALA A 80 -0.71 -18.97 -2.55
CA ALA A 80 0.44 -18.09 -2.61
C ALA A 80 1.57 -18.73 -3.43
N PRO A 81 2.35 -17.94 -4.22
CA PRO A 81 3.43 -18.47 -5.01
C PRO A 81 4.55 -19.07 -4.11
N PRO A 82 5.14 -20.20 -4.47
CA PRO A 82 6.35 -20.67 -3.80
C PRO A 82 7.46 -19.63 -3.96
N LEU A 83 8.40 -19.60 -3.01
CA LEU A 83 9.57 -18.71 -3.09
C LEU A 83 10.40 -19.06 -4.32
N ALA A 84 10.47 -18.13 -5.28
CA ALA A 84 11.10 -18.34 -6.57
C ALA A 84 12.01 -17.19 -7.02
N ILE A 85 12.05 -16.09 -6.25
CA ILE A 85 12.92 -14.94 -6.50
C ILE A 85 14.36 -15.22 -5.99
N ASN A 86 15.34 -14.47 -6.50
CA ASN A 86 16.65 -14.40 -5.89
C ASN A 86 16.61 -13.44 -4.68
N THR A 87 16.71 -13.98 -3.48
CA THR A 87 16.62 -13.17 -2.24
C THR A 87 17.87 -12.32 -1.96
N ALA A 88 18.92 -12.45 -2.75
CA ALA A 88 20.11 -11.59 -2.67
C ALA A 88 20.00 -10.34 -3.56
N HIS A 89 19.06 -10.30 -4.51
CA HIS A 89 18.85 -9.22 -5.46
C HIS A 89 17.73 -8.27 -4.99
N HIS A 90 17.87 -7.00 -5.32
CA HIS A 90 16.75 -6.05 -5.21
C HIS A 90 15.85 -6.14 -6.45
N TYR A 91 14.63 -5.65 -6.29
CA TYR A 91 13.64 -5.59 -7.37
C TYR A 91 13.16 -4.16 -7.54
N LEU A 92 13.30 -3.61 -8.76
CA LEU A 92 12.78 -2.29 -9.11
C LEU A 92 11.39 -2.44 -9.72
N VAL A 93 10.39 -1.88 -9.06
CA VAL A 93 9.01 -1.84 -9.56
C VAL A 93 8.72 -0.45 -10.11
N THR A 94 8.15 -0.39 -11.31
CA THR A 94 7.67 0.85 -11.92
C THR A 94 6.15 0.83 -11.99
N ILE A 95 5.50 1.76 -11.30
CA ILE A 95 4.05 1.97 -11.30
C ILE A 95 3.76 3.22 -12.13
N VAL A 96 3.16 3.06 -13.30
CA VAL A 96 2.63 4.18 -14.10
C VAL A 96 1.21 4.47 -13.63
N THR A 97 0.97 5.71 -13.21
CA THR A 97 -0.35 6.13 -12.72
C THR A 97 -0.93 7.26 -13.56
N SER A 98 -2.21 7.58 -13.34
CA SER A 98 -2.86 8.78 -13.90
C SER A 98 -2.20 10.11 -13.49
N LYS A 99 -1.33 10.10 -12.46
CA LYS A 99 -0.65 11.29 -11.90
C LYS A 99 0.84 11.36 -12.22
N GLY A 100 1.40 10.32 -12.83
CA GLY A 100 2.82 10.18 -13.12
C GLY A 100 3.37 8.81 -12.72
N THR A 101 4.69 8.69 -12.69
CA THR A 101 5.37 7.43 -12.41
C THR A 101 5.93 7.41 -11.00
N ILE A 102 5.75 6.28 -10.32
CA ILE A 102 6.35 5.98 -9.01
C ILE A 102 7.26 4.77 -9.22
N THR A 103 8.49 4.80 -8.71
CA THR A 103 9.35 3.62 -8.66
C THR A 103 9.55 3.16 -7.22
N LEU A 104 9.52 1.85 -7.01
CA LEU A 104 9.74 1.22 -5.72
C LEU A 104 11.00 0.38 -5.77
N CYS A 105 11.81 0.47 -4.72
CA CYS A 105 12.93 -0.42 -4.46
C CYS A 105 12.48 -1.48 -3.45
N LEU A 106 12.37 -2.73 -3.86
CA LEU A 106 11.99 -3.85 -3.01
C LEU A 106 13.24 -4.60 -2.55
N ASP A 107 13.32 -4.91 -1.26
CA ASP A 107 14.44 -5.62 -0.66
C ASP A 107 13.96 -6.92 -0.01
N PRO A 108 14.29 -8.09 -0.58
CA PRO A 108 13.91 -9.38 0.00
C PRO A 108 14.51 -9.64 1.39
N LYS A 109 15.54 -8.91 1.81
CA LYS A 109 16.08 -9.01 3.17
C LYS A 109 15.10 -8.49 4.22
N LEU A 110 14.18 -7.59 3.83
CA LEU A 110 13.14 -7.09 4.72
C LEU A 110 12.00 -8.09 4.90
N ALA A 111 11.54 -8.71 3.78
CA ALA A 111 10.40 -9.63 3.79
C ALA A 111 10.42 -10.49 2.52
N PRO A 112 11.17 -11.62 2.49
CA PRO A 112 11.41 -12.40 1.26
C PRO A 112 10.13 -12.97 0.64
N ASN A 113 9.19 -13.48 1.42
CA ASN A 113 7.93 -14.02 0.89
C ASN A 113 7.01 -12.91 0.38
N THR A 114 7.03 -11.76 1.01
CA THR A 114 6.25 -10.59 0.57
C THR A 114 6.79 -10.04 -0.75
N VAL A 115 8.11 -9.88 -0.88
CA VAL A 115 8.72 -9.46 -2.16
C VAL A 115 8.43 -10.49 -3.24
N ASN A 116 8.58 -11.79 -2.96
CA ASN A 116 8.23 -12.87 -3.89
C ASN A 116 6.77 -12.78 -4.36
N ASN A 117 5.85 -12.60 -3.44
CA ASN A 117 4.43 -12.43 -3.73
C ASN A 117 4.18 -11.20 -4.63
N PHE A 118 4.76 -10.06 -4.27
CA PHE A 118 4.57 -8.81 -5.01
C PHE A 118 5.18 -8.91 -6.43
N VAL A 119 6.39 -9.46 -6.57
CA VAL A 119 7.05 -9.73 -7.86
C VAL A 119 6.21 -10.68 -8.72
N PHE A 120 5.70 -11.78 -8.14
CA PHE A 120 4.83 -12.73 -8.84
C PHE A 120 3.57 -12.04 -9.37
N LEU A 121 2.88 -11.28 -8.55
CA LEU A 121 1.65 -10.58 -8.93
C LEU A 121 1.94 -9.51 -9.99
N THR A 122 3.00 -8.71 -9.80
CA THR A 122 3.40 -7.65 -10.74
C THR A 122 3.76 -8.20 -12.11
N ARG A 123 4.64 -9.21 -12.20
CA ARG A 123 5.03 -9.78 -13.50
C ARG A 123 3.85 -10.39 -14.25
N ASN A 124 2.83 -10.83 -13.53
CA ASN A 124 1.61 -11.39 -14.11
C ASN A 124 0.52 -10.33 -14.37
N GLN A 125 0.85 -9.02 -14.32
CA GLN A 125 -0.06 -7.91 -14.63
C GLN A 125 -1.27 -7.85 -13.70
N PHE A 126 -1.14 -8.37 -12.47
CA PHE A 126 -2.24 -8.37 -11.49
C PHE A 126 -2.68 -6.96 -11.12
N TYR A 127 -1.72 -6.03 -11.01
CA TYR A 127 -1.97 -4.66 -10.56
C TYR A 127 -2.41 -3.71 -11.68
N ASP A 128 -2.31 -4.11 -12.94
CA ASP A 128 -2.65 -3.27 -14.09
C ASP A 128 -4.14 -2.90 -14.07
N GLY A 129 -4.43 -1.61 -14.18
CA GLY A 129 -5.78 -1.06 -14.11
C GLY A 129 -6.40 -0.97 -12.72
N LEU A 130 -5.75 -1.48 -11.67
CA LEU A 130 -6.27 -1.37 -10.30
C LEU A 130 -6.15 0.07 -9.77
N LYS A 131 -7.04 0.40 -8.83
CA LYS A 131 -7.16 1.75 -8.25
C LYS A 131 -6.49 1.84 -6.89
N PHE A 132 -6.07 3.05 -6.56
CA PHE A 132 -5.88 3.42 -5.17
C PHE A 132 -7.28 3.66 -4.55
N HIS A 133 -7.78 2.69 -3.82
CA HIS A 133 -9.14 2.71 -3.26
C HIS A 133 -9.23 3.44 -1.92
N ARG A 134 -8.08 3.69 -1.26
CA ARG A 134 -8.00 4.46 -0.01
C ARG A 134 -6.82 5.42 -0.07
N VAL A 135 -7.08 6.67 0.26
CA VAL A 135 -6.06 7.73 0.40
C VAL A 135 -6.37 8.50 1.68
N GLU A 136 -5.46 8.42 2.63
CA GLU A 136 -5.54 9.18 3.89
C GLU A 136 -4.42 10.23 3.87
N PRO A 137 -4.73 11.50 3.66
CA PRO A 137 -3.74 12.57 3.68
C PRO A 137 -2.91 12.53 4.97
N THR A 138 -1.59 12.73 4.87
CA THR A 138 -0.66 12.66 6.02
C THR A 138 -0.62 11.30 6.74
N PHE A 139 -0.93 10.23 5.98
CA PHE A 139 -0.81 8.85 6.47
C PHE A 139 -0.39 7.92 5.32
N VAL A 140 -1.33 7.37 4.55
CA VAL A 140 -1.02 6.40 3.50
C VAL A 140 -1.86 6.59 2.24
N ILE A 141 -1.34 6.09 1.10
CA ILE A 141 -2.14 5.69 -0.06
C ILE A 141 -2.16 4.17 -0.12
N GLN A 142 -3.32 3.55 -0.41
CA GLN A 142 -3.50 2.10 -0.42
C GLN A 142 -4.18 1.65 -1.70
N GLY A 143 -3.64 0.61 -2.33
CA GLY A 143 -4.13 -0.01 -3.55
C GLY A 143 -3.94 -1.52 -3.56
N GLY A 144 -4.05 -2.15 -4.76
CA GLY A 144 -3.80 -3.58 -4.93
C GLY A 144 -5.00 -4.48 -4.63
N ASP A 145 -6.19 -3.89 -4.47
CA ASP A 145 -7.45 -4.63 -4.37
C ASP A 145 -8.11 -4.76 -5.76
N PRO A 146 -8.28 -5.96 -6.31
CA PRO A 146 -8.93 -6.14 -7.61
C PRO A 146 -10.42 -5.76 -7.62
N LEU A 147 -11.07 -5.70 -6.44
CA LEU A 147 -12.46 -5.26 -6.31
C LEU A 147 -12.56 -3.73 -6.07
N GLY A 148 -11.48 -3.08 -5.64
CA GLY A 148 -11.45 -1.66 -5.32
C GLY A 148 -12.30 -1.27 -4.10
N THR A 149 -12.64 -2.22 -3.23
CA THR A 149 -13.53 -2.04 -2.06
C THR A 149 -12.80 -2.08 -0.72
N GLY A 150 -11.53 -2.48 -0.74
CA GLY A 150 -10.72 -2.75 0.46
C GLY A 150 -10.84 -4.18 0.99
N SER A 151 -11.71 -5.01 0.41
CA SER A 151 -11.94 -6.40 0.85
C SER A 151 -11.48 -7.48 -0.13
N GLY A 152 -11.07 -7.09 -1.35
CA GLY A 152 -10.56 -8.00 -2.36
C GLY A 152 -9.10 -8.41 -2.14
N GLY A 153 -8.66 -9.40 -2.91
CA GLY A 153 -7.31 -9.92 -2.85
C GLY A 153 -7.04 -10.96 -3.93
N PRO A 154 -5.88 -11.63 -3.90
CA PRO A 154 -5.44 -12.52 -4.97
C PRO A 154 -6.05 -13.93 -4.88
N GLY A 155 -7.01 -14.18 -3.98
CA GLY A 155 -7.63 -15.49 -3.76
C GLY A 155 -6.96 -16.35 -2.68
N TYR A 156 -5.87 -15.88 -2.09
CA TYR A 156 -5.14 -16.52 -0.99
C TYR A 156 -4.70 -15.51 0.05
N LYS A 157 -4.22 -16.01 1.18
CA LYS A 157 -3.54 -15.24 2.23
C LYS A 157 -2.19 -15.88 2.54
N PHE A 158 -1.24 -15.07 3.04
CA PHE A 158 0.06 -15.56 3.49
C PHE A 158 0.47 -14.91 4.82
N ALA A 159 1.47 -15.52 5.47
CA ALA A 159 1.89 -15.20 6.82
C ALA A 159 2.54 -13.82 6.95
N ASP A 160 2.52 -13.30 8.15
CA ASP A 160 3.30 -12.14 8.53
C ASP A 160 4.80 -12.47 8.56
N GLU A 161 5.62 -11.48 8.22
CA GLU A 161 7.07 -11.51 8.32
C GLU A 161 7.54 -10.45 9.33
N PRO A 162 8.68 -10.68 10.00
CA PRO A 162 9.22 -9.70 10.94
C PRO A 162 9.46 -8.34 10.29
N VAL A 163 9.04 -7.25 10.91
CA VAL A 163 9.26 -5.89 10.39
C VAL A 163 10.65 -5.41 10.80
N LEU A 164 11.61 -5.51 9.87
CA LEU A 164 13.02 -5.18 10.08
C LEU A 164 13.38 -3.72 9.83
N GLY A 165 12.46 -2.92 9.25
CA GLY A 165 12.65 -1.50 8.96
C GLY A 165 11.70 -0.58 9.73
N ALA A 166 11.50 0.61 9.20
CA ALA A 166 10.65 1.65 9.76
C ALA A 166 9.65 2.18 8.73
N TYR A 167 8.46 2.53 9.16
CA TYR A 167 7.41 3.10 8.31
C TYR A 167 7.61 4.61 8.11
N THR A 168 8.80 4.98 7.61
CA THR A 168 9.10 6.37 7.23
C THR A 168 8.35 6.76 5.96
N ALA A 169 8.38 8.05 5.61
CA ALA A 169 7.84 8.50 4.33
C ALA A 169 8.41 7.68 3.17
N GLY A 170 7.54 7.19 2.29
CA GLY A 170 7.90 6.32 1.17
C GLY A 170 8.00 4.83 1.52
N ALA A 171 7.85 4.42 2.78
CA ALA A 171 7.80 2.99 3.13
C ALA A 171 6.64 2.28 2.43
N VAL A 172 6.90 1.07 1.91
CA VAL A 172 5.92 0.23 1.20
C VAL A 172 5.69 -1.03 2.00
N ALA A 173 4.45 -1.25 2.44
CA ALA A 173 4.09 -2.40 3.25
C ALA A 173 2.76 -3.03 2.82
N MET A 174 2.58 -4.33 3.15
CA MET A 174 1.32 -5.04 2.89
C MET A 174 0.23 -4.56 3.83
N ALA A 175 -0.94 -4.27 3.27
CA ALA A 175 -2.15 -4.13 4.07
C ALA A 175 -2.69 -5.51 4.43
N ASN A 176 -3.17 -5.65 5.67
CA ASN A 176 -3.80 -6.87 6.16
C ASN A 176 -5.04 -6.56 7.03
N SER A 177 -5.82 -7.56 7.34
CA SER A 177 -7.01 -7.49 8.21
C SER A 177 -6.82 -8.28 9.51
N GLY A 178 -5.59 -8.32 10.01
CA GLY A 178 -5.16 -9.07 11.18
C GLY A 178 -4.01 -10.02 10.84
N ALA A 179 -3.53 -10.75 11.81
CA ALA A 179 -2.37 -11.62 11.68
C ALA A 179 -2.52 -12.65 10.54
N ASN A 180 -1.47 -12.81 9.73
CA ASN A 180 -1.37 -13.78 8.65
C ASN A 180 -2.47 -13.63 7.57
N THR A 181 -2.88 -12.40 7.28
CA THR A 181 -3.90 -12.12 6.26
C THR A 181 -3.39 -11.26 5.10
N ASN A 182 -2.08 -11.23 4.88
CA ASN A 182 -1.49 -10.56 3.74
C ASN A 182 -1.99 -11.17 2.43
N GLY A 183 -2.17 -10.34 1.39
CA GLY A 183 -2.68 -10.78 0.09
C GLY A 183 -2.01 -9.99 -1.04
N SER A 184 -2.78 -9.15 -1.73
CA SER A 184 -2.27 -8.27 -2.79
C SER A 184 -2.32 -6.79 -2.42
N GLN A 185 -3.10 -6.40 -1.40
CA GLN A 185 -3.21 -4.99 -1.03
C GLN A 185 -1.93 -4.49 -0.35
N PHE A 186 -1.49 -3.32 -0.76
CA PHE A 186 -0.32 -2.64 -0.20
C PHE A 186 -0.61 -1.17 0.04
N PHE A 187 0.19 -0.55 0.89
CA PHE A 187 0.15 0.89 1.10
C PHE A 187 1.55 1.52 1.01
N ILE A 188 1.57 2.81 0.72
CA ILE A 188 2.77 3.65 0.74
C ILE A 188 2.55 4.74 1.78
N CYS A 189 3.46 4.88 2.74
CA CYS A 189 3.44 5.94 3.73
C CYS A 189 3.72 7.29 3.07
N THR A 190 2.84 8.27 3.28
CA THR A 190 3.01 9.64 2.75
C THR A 190 3.86 10.52 3.66
N VAL A 191 3.99 10.14 4.92
CA VAL A 191 4.78 10.79 5.97
C VAL A 191 5.51 9.74 6.81
N ASP A 192 6.24 10.17 7.83
CA ASP A 192 6.77 9.27 8.85
C ASP A 192 5.63 8.79 9.78
N ASP A 193 5.33 7.51 9.69
CA ASP A 193 4.27 6.85 10.45
C ASP A 193 4.82 5.87 11.51
N THR A 194 6.10 5.95 11.84
CA THR A 194 6.78 5.05 12.80
C THR A 194 6.14 5.05 14.19
N THR A 195 5.51 6.14 14.58
CA THR A 195 4.79 6.26 15.86
C THR A 195 3.30 5.91 15.77
N LYS A 196 2.74 5.83 14.55
CA LYS A 196 1.31 5.57 14.32
C LYS A 196 1.05 4.10 13.98
N LEU A 197 1.98 3.45 13.27
CA LEU A 197 1.84 2.08 12.81
C LEU A 197 2.58 1.10 13.74
N ALA A 198 1.85 0.13 14.27
CA ALA A 198 2.45 -1.02 14.92
C ALA A 198 3.24 -1.86 13.89
N LYS A 199 4.30 -2.55 14.34
CA LYS A 199 5.11 -3.44 13.48
C LYS A 199 4.37 -4.75 13.16
N SER A 200 3.23 -4.63 12.46
CA SER A 200 2.34 -5.73 12.08
C SER A 200 2.02 -5.79 10.58
N TYR A 201 2.66 -4.94 9.80
CA TYR A 201 2.49 -4.88 8.35
C TYR A 201 3.82 -5.22 7.69
N ASN A 202 3.85 -6.26 6.86
CA ASN A 202 5.10 -6.70 6.20
C ASN A 202 5.69 -5.55 5.40
N LEU A 203 6.74 -4.91 5.92
CA LEU A 203 7.50 -3.89 5.23
C LEU A 203 8.45 -4.57 4.24
N PHE A 204 8.37 -4.24 2.94
CA PHE A 204 9.11 -4.97 1.92
C PHE A 204 9.87 -4.08 0.93
N GLY A 205 9.80 -2.75 1.10
CA GLY A 205 10.53 -1.82 0.24
C GLY A 205 10.22 -0.36 0.53
N TYR A 206 10.73 0.50 -0.34
CA TYR A 206 10.56 1.95 -0.25
C TYR A 206 10.40 2.56 -1.64
N VAL A 207 9.75 3.72 -1.70
CA VAL A 207 9.70 4.55 -2.91
C VAL A 207 11.12 5.01 -3.25
N GLN A 208 11.58 4.69 -4.46
CA GLN A 208 12.85 5.12 -5.00
C GLN A 208 12.75 6.52 -5.61
N THR A 209 11.74 6.74 -6.46
CA THR A 209 11.43 8.03 -7.09
C THR A 209 9.91 8.23 -7.17
N GLY A 210 9.46 9.48 -7.34
CA GLY A 210 8.05 9.78 -7.52
C GLY A 210 7.28 10.00 -6.22
N MET A 211 7.93 10.36 -5.11
CA MET A 211 7.22 10.75 -3.87
C MET A 211 6.27 11.93 -4.10
N ASP A 212 6.64 12.87 -4.98
CA ASP A 212 5.78 13.97 -5.39
C ASP A 212 4.51 13.50 -6.13
N VAL A 213 4.60 12.37 -6.85
CA VAL A 213 3.45 11.69 -7.47
C VAL A 213 2.60 10.99 -6.41
N VAL A 214 3.24 10.25 -5.47
CA VAL A 214 2.55 9.62 -4.32
C VAL A 214 1.67 10.63 -3.60
N LEU A 215 2.18 11.82 -3.33
CA LEU A 215 1.45 12.89 -2.64
C LEU A 215 0.30 13.53 -3.46
N LYS A 216 0.25 13.28 -4.77
CA LYS A 216 -0.83 13.75 -5.68
C LYS A 216 -1.90 12.70 -5.93
N ILE A 217 -1.69 11.44 -5.52
CA ILE A 217 -2.66 10.36 -5.71
C ILE A 217 -3.94 10.68 -4.93
N ALA A 218 -5.06 10.49 -5.60
CA ALA A 218 -6.41 10.61 -5.04
C ALA A 218 -7.16 9.27 -5.13
N VAL A 219 -8.21 9.13 -4.33
CA VAL A 219 -9.08 7.94 -4.40
C VAL A 219 -9.64 7.79 -5.81
N GLY A 220 -9.48 6.61 -6.38
CA GLY A 220 -9.90 6.26 -7.73
C GLY A 220 -8.83 6.44 -8.81
N ASP A 221 -7.70 7.08 -8.53
CA ASP A 221 -6.56 7.10 -9.46
C ASP A 221 -6.08 5.67 -9.72
N THR A 222 -5.67 5.40 -10.97
CA THR A 222 -5.35 4.05 -11.43
C THR A 222 -3.86 3.81 -11.59
N MET A 223 -3.43 2.60 -11.33
CA MET A 223 -2.15 2.04 -11.77
C MET A 223 -2.33 1.53 -13.20
N THR A 224 -1.98 2.35 -14.20
CA THR A 224 -2.20 2.02 -15.62
C THR A 224 -1.39 0.81 -16.05
N SER A 225 -0.14 0.71 -15.55
CA SER A 225 0.69 -0.48 -15.71
C SER A 225 1.66 -0.58 -14.54
N VAL A 226 1.99 -1.80 -14.15
CA VAL A 226 2.99 -2.08 -13.11
C VAL A 226 3.96 -3.12 -13.63
N THR A 227 5.24 -2.78 -13.68
CA THR A 227 6.30 -3.67 -14.14
C THR A 227 7.36 -3.89 -13.08
N VAL A 228 8.09 -4.98 -13.14
CA VAL A 228 9.17 -5.30 -12.21
C VAL A 228 10.41 -5.77 -12.95
N GLN A 229 11.57 -5.30 -12.50
CA GLN A 229 12.89 -5.65 -12.99
C GLN A 229 13.70 -6.24 -11.84
N GLU A 230 14.56 -7.21 -12.13
CA GLU A 230 15.48 -7.80 -11.16
C GLU A 230 16.87 -7.16 -11.30
N GLU A 231 17.55 -6.95 -10.18
CA GLU A 231 18.95 -6.52 -10.14
C GLU A 231 19.82 -7.48 -10.95
N THR A 232 20.75 -6.91 -11.72
CA THR A 232 21.77 -7.67 -12.43
C THR A 232 23.10 -7.57 -11.69
N SER A 233 23.79 -8.69 -11.56
CA SER A 233 25.13 -8.78 -10.94
C SER A 233 26.16 -7.91 -11.69
#